data_eaf7adf9546cd084ae38409819dcc08a
#
_entry.id   eaf7adf9546cd084ae38409819dcc08a
#
_cell.length_a   1.000
_cell.length_b   1.000
_cell.length_c   1.000
_cell.angle_alpha   90.00
_cell.angle_beta   90.00
_cell.angle_gamma   90.00
#
_symmetry.space_group_name_H-M   'P 1'
#
loop_
_entity.id
_entity.type
_entity.pdbx_description
1 polymer ?
#
loop_
_entity_poly.entity_id
_entity_poly.type
_entity_poly.pdbx_seq_one_letter_code
_entity_poly.pdbx_strand_id
1 'polypeptide(L)'
;MIYGYSRCSTNESKQDLQRQTRELKAAGAEIIYQEFEHGDAEQKKELEKLFAAVQPGDTIITLEVSRLSRSTKQLCEVVERVRAQRLRLQIVGSITIDCRGGDLDPMTAAFLQMAGVFSELELKMIRARVKSGMANAKAKGKQIGRPTLTRDNLPESFYKHYPLYKGKQITKIELARLLGVSRPTLDRWLKVAEVG
;
A
#
# COMPACT_ATOMS: atom_id res chain seq x y z
N MET A 1 19.65 -17.57 -17.53
CA MET A 1 19.86 -17.97 -16.12
C MET A 1 18.50 -18.25 -15.45
N ILE A 2 18.53 -18.99 -14.33
CA ILE A 2 17.33 -19.35 -13.58
C ILE A 2 17.43 -18.76 -12.17
N TYR A 3 16.54 -17.84 -11.86
CA TYR A 3 16.48 -17.13 -10.59
C TYR A 3 15.34 -17.66 -9.73
N GLY A 4 15.63 -17.98 -8.48
CA GLY A 4 14.62 -18.36 -7.50
C GLY A 4 14.17 -17.17 -6.66
N TYR A 5 12.88 -17.10 -6.35
CA TYR A 5 12.37 -16.15 -5.38
C TYR A 5 11.60 -16.87 -4.27
N SER A 6 11.96 -16.55 -3.04
CA SER A 6 11.29 -17.06 -1.84
C SER A 6 10.96 -15.90 -0.90
N ARG A 7 9.85 -16.05 -0.17
CA ARG A 7 9.40 -15.06 0.80
C ARG A 7 8.94 -15.75 2.09
N CYS A 8 9.35 -15.19 3.21
CA CYS A 8 8.92 -15.62 4.53
C CYS A 8 8.27 -14.46 5.27
N SER A 9 7.14 -14.71 5.92
CA SER A 9 6.51 -13.75 6.82
C SER A 9 7.07 -13.89 8.23
N THR A 10 6.87 -12.90 9.10
CA THR A 10 7.30 -12.92 10.51
C THR A 10 6.74 -14.09 11.31
N ASN A 11 5.64 -14.69 10.87
CA ASN A 11 5.01 -15.84 11.50
C ASN A 11 5.54 -17.19 10.98
N GLU A 12 6.34 -17.19 9.91
CA GLU A 12 6.95 -18.39 9.34
C GLU A 12 8.37 -18.58 9.88
N SER A 13 8.77 -19.81 10.09
CA SER A 13 10.07 -20.12 10.67
C SER A 13 11.21 -20.00 9.65
N LYS A 14 12.45 -19.82 10.15
CA LYS A 14 13.65 -19.94 9.31
C LYS A 14 13.75 -21.29 8.58
N GLN A 15 13.12 -22.33 9.14
CA GLN A 15 13.06 -23.66 8.52
C GLN A 15 12.24 -23.66 7.23
N ASP A 16 11.16 -22.88 7.16
CA ASP A 16 10.36 -22.77 5.93
C ASP A 16 11.16 -22.13 4.79
N LEU A 17 11.99 -21.14 5.11
CA LEU A 17 12.84 -20.51 4.11
C LEU A 17 13.92 -21.48 3.60
N GLN A 18 14.53 -22.28 4.50
CA GLN A 18 15.50 -23.30 4.11
C GLN A 18 14.85 -24.39 3.24
N ARG A 19 13.60 -24.79 3.56
CA ARG A 19 12.81 -25.70 2.76
C ARG A 19 12.59 -25.12 1.35
N GLN A 20 12.08 -23.88 1.27
CA GLN A 20 11.86 -23.19 0.00
C GLN A 20 13.15 -23.10 -0.82
N THR A 21 14.27 -22.74 -0.20
CA THR A 21 15.58 -22.67 -0.88
C THR A 21 15.99 -24.00 -1.48
N ARG A 22 15.83 -25.10 -0.74
CA ARG A 22 16.16 -26.44 -1.22
C ARG A 22 15.29 -26.85 -2.40
N GLU A 23 13.97 -26.59 -2.31
CA GLU A 23 13.03 -26.92 -3.38
C GLU A 23 13.27 -26.07 -4.64
N LEU A 24 13.60 -24.78 -4.49
CA LEU A 24 13.97 -23.91 -5.62
C LEU A 24 15.26 -24.36 -6.30
N LYS A 25 16.28 -24.78 -5.52
CA LYS A 25 17.52 -25.36 -6.07
C LYS A 25 17.24 -26.66 -6.81
N ALA A 26 16.39 -27.53 -6.25
CA ALA A 26 15.98 -28.77 -6.92
C ALA A 26 15.19 -28.50 -8.23
N ALA A 27 14.48 -27.37 -8.31
CA ALA A 27 13.81 -26.90 -9.53
C ALA A 27 14.76 -26.20 -10.52
N GLY A 28 16.06 -26.09 -10.23
CA GLY A 28 17.09 -25.57 -11.12
C GLY A 28 17.45 -24.10 -10.88
N ALA A 29 17.02 -23.47 -9.79
CA ALA A 29 17.40 -22.09 -9.47
C ALA A 29 18.91 -21.99 -9.16
N GLU A 30 19.61 -21.14 -9.91
CA GLU A 30 21.05 -20.85 -9.78
C GLU A 30 21.30 -19.78 -8.71
N ILE A 31 20.50 -18.72 -8.73
CA ILE A 31 20.57 -17.60 -7.78
C ILE A 31 19.22 -17.47 -7.10
N ILE A 32 19.20 -17.31 -5.77
CA ILE A 32 17.94 -17.22 -5.00
C ILE A 32 17.89 -15.91 -4.22
N TYR A 33 16.84 -15.13 -4.47
CA TYR A 33 16.49 -13.93 -3.73
C TYR A 33 15.50 -14.29 -2.61
N GLN A 34 15.83 -13.92 -1.38
CA GLN A 34 15.06 -14.28 -0.18
C GLN A 34 14.53 -13.03 0.48
N GLU A 35 13.22 -12.89 0.52
CA GLU A 35 12.54 -11.76 1.15
C GLU A 35 12.09 -12.12 2.57
N PHE A 36 12.52 -11.30 3.54
CA PHE A 36 12.00 -11.36 4.91
C PHE A 36 11.07 -10.19 5.13
N GLU A 37 9.79 -10.44 5.29
CA GLU A 37 8.83 -9.40 5.62
C GLU A 37 8.72 -9.19 7.11
N HIS A 38 9.03 -7.98 7.57
CA HIS A 38 8.77 -7.51 8.92
C HIS A 38 7.52 -6.60 8.89
N GLY A 39 6.40 -7.09 9.43
CA GLY A 39 5.19 -6.28 9.59
C GLY A 39 4.55 -5.78 8.28
N ASP A 40 4.16 -4.51 8.28
CA ASP A 40 3.44 -3.84 7.16
C ASP A 40 4.36 -3.38 6.00
N ALA A 41 5.55 -3.96 5.86
CA ALA A 41 6.46 -3.56 4.78
C ALA A 41 5.85 -3.88 3.40
N GLU A 42 5.30 -2.86 2.73
CA GLU A 42 4.79 -2.95 1.36
C GLU A 42 5.90 -3.17 0.32
N GLN A 43 7.15 -2.88 0.67
CA GLN A 43 8.28 -2.92 -0.28
C GLN A 43 9.00 -4.27 -0.23
N LYS A 44 8.89 -5.01 -1.32
CA LYS A 44 9.62 -6.26 -1.57
C LYS A 44 10.99 -5.96 -2.16
N LYS A 45 11.93 -5.58 -1.31
CA LYS A 45 13.28 -5.13 -1.73
C LYS A 45 14.05 -6.19 -2.52
N GLU A 46 13.95 -7.44 -2.11
CA GLU A 46 14.65 -8.53 -2.80
C GLU A 46 13.99 -8.88 -4.14
N LEU A 47 12.66 -8.76 -4.25
CA LEU A 47 11.96 -8.88 -5.52
C LEU A 47 12.37 -7.76 -6.50
N GLU A 48 12.54 -6.52 -6.00
CA GLU A 48 13.03 -5.41 -6.83
C GLU A 48 14.47 -5.64 -7.31
N LYS A 49 15.35 -6.14 -6.44
CA LYS A 49 16.72 -6.52 -6.82
C LYS A 49 16.73 -7.63 -7.87
N LEU A 50 15.88 -8.64 -7.72
CA LEU A 50 15.73 -9.71 -8.69
C LEU A 50 15.34 -9.14 -10.06
N PHE A 51 14.29 -8.30 -10.12
CA PHE A 51 13.86 -7.68 -11.37
C PHE A 51 14.89 -6.71 -11.98
N ALA A 52 15.79 -6.16 -11.19
CA ALA A 52 16.91 -5.35 -11.66
C ALA A 52 18.08 -6.21 -12.20
N ALA A 53 18.20 -7.44 -11.76
CA ALA A 53 19.30 -8.34 -12.15
C ALA A 53 18.99 -9.21 -13.36
N VAL A 54 17.73 -9.55 -13.61
CA VAL A 54 17.32 -10.44 -14.70
C VAL A 54 17.46 -9.78 -16.07
N GLN A 55 17.75 -10.59 -17.07
CA GLN A 55 17.85 -10.17 -18.47
C GLN A 55 16.79 -10.86 -19.34
N PRO A 56 16.45 -10.30 -20.52
CA PRO A 56 15.53 -10.93 -21.44
C PRO A 56 15.93 -12.38 -21.76
N GLY A 57 14.99 -13.30 -21.65
CA GLY A 57 15.21 -14.73 -21.81
C GLY A 57 15.44 -15.51 -20.51
N ASP A 58 15.68 -14.83 -19.39
CA ASP A 58 15.84 -15.46 -18.09
C ASP A 58 14.54 -16.06 -17.54
N THR A 59 14.69 -16.95 -16.57
CA THR A 59 13.54 -17.60 -15.89
C THR A 59 13.53 -17.22 -14.42
N ILE A 60 12.37 -16.84 -13.92
CA ILE A 60 12.10 -16.66 -12.49
C ILE A 60 11.27 -17.85 -12.01
N ILE A 61 11.73 -18.52 -10.95
CA ILE A 61 11.01 -19.63 -10.32
C ILE A 61 10.57 -19.24 -8.90
N THR A 62 9.35 -19.57 -8.56
CA THR A 62 8.82 -19.52 -7.19
C THR A 62 8.00 -20.75 -6.89
N LEU A 63 7.84 -21.11 -5.62
CA LEU A 63 7.06 -22.30 -5.24
C LEU A 63 5.56 -22.04 -5.27
N GLU A 64 5.14 -20.82 -4.91
CA GLU A 64 3.72 -20.46 -4.77
C GLU A 64 3.46 -19.02 -5.22
N VAL A 65 2.27 -18.76 -5.73
CA VAL A 65 1.81 -17.40 -6.08
C VAL A 65 1.86 -16.48 -4.86
N SER A 66 1.53 -17.01 -3.68
CA SER A 66 1.53 -16.29 -2.41
C SER A 66 2.89 -15.67 -2.04
N ARG A 67 4.00 -16.20 -2.58
CA ARG A 67 5.34 -15.65 -2.38
C ARG A 67 5.56 -14.40 -3.20
N LEU A 68 5.02 -14.35 -4.42
CA LEU A 68 5.13 -13.18 -5.32
C LEU A 68 4.17 -12.05 -4.95
N SER A 69 2.96 -12.39 -4.51
CA SER A 69 1.92 -11.38 -4.32
C SER A 69 0.95 -11.78 -3.21
N ARG A 70 0.38 -10.77 -2.54
CA ARG A 70 -0.70 -10.91 -1.55
C ARG A 70 -2.07 -10.55 -2.12
N SER A 71 -2.10 -9.99 -3.31
CA SER A 71 -3.34 -9.59 -3.98
C SER A 71 -3.25 -9.86 -5.47
N THR A 72 -4.41 -10.00 -6.10
CA THR A 72 -4.52 -10.18 -7.55
C THR A 72 -3.88 -9.00 -8.31
N LYS A 73 -4.04 -7.77 -7.79
CA LYS A 73 -3.41 -6.58 -8.36
C LYS A 73 -1.89 -6.71 -8.42
N GLN A 74 -1.25 -7.06 -7.29
CA GLN A 74 0.20 -7.25 -7.24
C GLN A 74 0.66 -8.37 -8.17
N LEU A 75 -0.13 -9.45 -8.30
CA LEU A 75 0.19 -10.52 -9.25
C LEU A 75 0.19 -10.02 -10.68
N CYS A 76 -0.83 -9.24 -11.07
CA CYS A 76 -0.89 -8.63 -12.39
C CYS A 76 0.33 -7.72 -12.65
N GLU A 77 0.73 -6.90 -11.68
CA GLU A 77 1.91 -6.03 -11.77
C GLU A 77 3.20 -6.85 -11.99
N VAL A 78 3.36 -7.97 -11.28
CA VAL A 78 4.50 -8.89 -11.45
C VAL A 78 4.49 -9.48 -12.86
N VAL A 79 3.35 -9.97 -13.34
CA VAL A 79 3.26 -10.58 -14.67
C VAL A 79 3.48 -9.56 -15.80
N GLU A 80 3.00 -8.33 -15.64
CA GLU A 80 3.30 -7.25 -16.60
C GLU A 80 4.81 -6.94 -16.65
N ARG A 81 5.52 -6.99 -15.51
CA ARG A 81 6.99 -6.83 -15.49
C ARG A 81 7.69 -8.01 -16.18
N VAL A 82 7.23 -9.24 -15.92
CA VAL A 82 7.74 -10.45 -16.61
C VAL A 82 7.59 -10.31 -18.11
N ARG A 83 6.44 -9.84 -18.59
CA ARG A 83 6.16 -9.57 -20.00
C ARG A 83 7.05 -8.48 -20.56
N ALA A 84 7.10 -7.31 -19.90
CA ALA A 84 7.88 -6.16 -20.35
C ALA A 84 9.37 -6.47 -20.49
N GLN A 85 9.90 -7.34 -19.62
CA GLN A 85 11.31 -7.76 -19.64
C GLN A 85 11.56 -9.07 -20.42
N ARG A 86 10.53 -9.63 -21.09
CA ARG A 86 10.62 -10.86 -21.89
C ARG A 86 11.20 -12.04 -21.10
N LEU A 87 10.65 -12.28 -19.90
CA LEU A 87 11.06 -13.33 -19.00
C LEU A 87 10.12 -14.53 -19.06
N ARG A 88 10.54 -15.62 -18.42
CA ARG A 88 9.68 -16.74 -18.09
C ARG A 88 9.45 -16.76 -16.58
N LEU A 89 8.21 -16.85 -16.15
CA LEU A 89 7.83 -17.05 -14.74
C LEU A 89 7.28 -18.45 -14.57
N GLN A 90 7.88 -19.22 -13.68
CA GLN A 90 7.46 -20.58 -13.36
C GLN A 90 7.06 -20.69 -11.89
N ILE A 91 5.85 -21.12 -11.64
CA ILE A 91 5.38 -21.50 -10.31
C ILE A 91 5.42 -23.02 -10.24
N VAL A 92 6.30 -23.56 -9.39
CA VAL A 92 6.58 -24.99 -9.32
C VAL A 92 5.30 -25.80 -9.08
N GLY A 93 5.06 -26.80 -9.90
CA GLY A 93 3.87 -27.68 -9.80
C GLY A 93 2.54 -27.00 -10.13
N SER A 94 2.55 -25.76 -10.68
CA SER A 94 1.32 -25.03 -10.99
C SER A 94 1.37 -24.45 -12.41
N ILE A 95 1.64 -23.17 -12.57
CA ILE A 95 1.55 -22.44 -13.85
C ILE A 95 2.91 -21.97 -14.33
N THR A 96 3.08 -21.97 -15.63
CA THR A 96 4.23 -21.34 -16.31
C THR A 96 3.73 -20.25 -17.26
N ILE A 97 4.25 -19.04 -17.09
CA ILE A 97 3.99 -17.88 -17.93
C ILE A 97 5.27 -17.60 -18.71
N ASP A 98 5.26 -17.86 -20.02
CA ASP A 98 6.42 -17.67 -20.88
C ASP A 98 6.22 -16.44 -21.78
N CYS A 99 6.96 -15.36 -21.48
CA CYS A 99 6.92 -14.12 -22.25
C CYS A 99 8.19 -13.87 -23.06
N ARG A 100 9.09 -14.86 -23.18
CA ARG A 100 10.37 -14.72 -23.89
C ARG A 100 10.18 -14.44 -25.38
N GLY A 101 9.10 -14.94 -25.97
CA GLY A 101 8.72 -14.65 -27.36
C GLY A 101 8.13 -13.26 -27.58
N GLY A 102 7.91 -12.48 -26.51
CA GLY A 102 7.31 -11.15 -26.58
C GLY A 102 5.79 -11.11 -26.41
N ASP A 103 5.08 -12.18 -26.78
CA ASP A 103 3.62 -12.29 -26.62
C ASP A 103 3.26 -13.29 -25.53
N LEU A 104 2.13 -13.01 -24.85
CA LEU A 104 1.51 -13.96 -23.94
C LEU A 104 0.71 -14.99 -24.76
N ASP A 105 0.74 -16.23 -24.31
CA ASP A 105 -0.22 -17.19 -24.84
C ASP A 105 -1.66 -16.73 -24.53
N PRO A 106 -2.64 -17.03 -25.39
CA PRO A 106 -4.00 -16.52 -25.26
C PRO A 106 -4.67 -16.89 -23.94
N MET A 107 -4.34 -18.04 -23.36
CA MET A 107 -4.91 -18.48 -22.08
C MET A 107 -4.39 -17.64 -20.92
N THR A 108 -3.07 -17.39 -20.88
CA THR A 108 -2.44 -16.51 -19.89
C THR A 108 -2.96 -15.07 -20.01
N ALA A 109 -3.11 -14.56 -21.25
CA ALA A 109 -3.67 -13.24 -21.49
C ALA A 109 -5.12 -13.13 -20.97
N ALA A 110 -5.97 -14.12 -21.24
CA ALA A 110 -7.33 -14.18 -20.74
C ALA A 110 -7.38 -14.25 -19.20
N PHE A 111 -6.51 -15.08 -18.60
CA PHE A 111 -6.40 -15.18 -17.14
C PHE A 111 -6.04 -13.83 -16.49
N LEU A 112 -5.09 -13.10 -17.05
CA LEU A 112 -4.71 -11.78 -16.54
C LEU A 112 -5.82 -10.74 -16.67
N GLN A 113 -6.55 -10.74 -17.78
CA GLN A 113 -7.72 -9.87 -17.95
C GLN A 113 -8.78 -10.16 -16.89
N MET A 114 -9.10 -11.44 -16.66
CA MET A 114 -10.03 -11.83 -15.61
C MET A 114 -9.55 -11.43 -14.22
N ALA A 115 -8.27 -11.64 -13.90
CA ALA A 115 -7.67 -11.24 -12.64
C ALA A 115 -7.75 -9.72 -12.41
N GLY A 116 -7.54 -8.91 -13.46
CA GLY A 116 -7.74 -7.46 -13.43
C GLY A 116 -9.18 -7.08 -13.09
N VAL A 117 -10.16 -7.71 -13.75
CA VAL A 117 -11.59 -7.47 -13.48
C VAL A 117 -11.96 -7.84 -12.05
N PHE A 118 -11.48 -8.97 -11.53
CA PHE A 118 -11.71 -9.36 -10.13
C PHE A 118 -11.12 -8.37 -9.15
N SER A 119 -9.91 -7.84 -9.40
CA SER A 119 -9.28 -6.82 -8.56
C SER A 119 -10.09 -5.52 -8.51
N GLU A 120 -10.64 -5.08 -9.63
CA GLU A 120 -11.54 -3.92 -9.66
C GLU A 120 -12.84 -4.17 -8.91
N LEU A 121 -13.42 -5.36 -9.06
CA LEU A 121 -14.64 -5.75 -8.37
C LEU A 121 -14.42 -5.75 -6.86
N GLU A 122 -13.32 -6.34 -6.38
CA GLU A 122 -12.95 -6.33 -4.96
C GLU A 122 -12.85 -4.90 -4.41
N LEU A 123 -12.18 -4.00 -5.12
CA LEU A 123 -12.09 -2.57 -4.76
C LEU A 123 -13.46 -1.90 -4.67
N LYS A 124 -14.35 -2.18 -5.63
CA LYS A 124 -15.73 -1.66 -5.62
C LYS A 124 -16.51 -2.19 -4.42
N MET A 125 -16.35 -3.47 -4.09
CA MET A 125 -17.00 -4.09 -2.93
C MET A 125 -16.49 -3.49 -1.60
N ILE A 126 -15.18 -3.28 -1.46
CA ILE A 126 -14.58 -2.64 -0.28
C ILE A 126 -15.15 -1.22 -0.12
N ARG A 127 -15.15 -0.41 -1.20
CA ARG A 127 -15.71 0.96 -1.19
C ARG A 127 -17.18 0.98 -0.81
N ALA A 128 -17.98 0.05 -1.34
CA ALA A 128 -19.39 -0.08 -1.00
C ALA A 128 -19.60 -0.41 0.48
N ARG A 129 -18.78 -1.35 1.02
CA ARG A 129 -18.81 -1.73 2.45
C ARG A 129 -18.45 -0.54 3.34
N VAL A 130 -17.38 0.19 3.02
CA VAL A 130 -16.96 1.40 3.75
C VAL A 130 -18.07 2.46 3.72
N LYS A 131 -18.64 2.73 2.54
CA LYS A 131 -19.75 3.71 2.39
C LYS A 131 -20.96 3.32 3.22
N SER A 132 -21.35 2.05 3.20
CA SER A 132 -22.45 1.52 4.03
C SER A 132 -22.14 1.64 5.53
N GLY A 133 -20.90 1.28 5.94
CA GLY A 133 -20.45 1.44 7.33
C GLY A 133 -20.48 2.88 7.81
N MET A 134 -20.04 3.84 6.97
CA MET A 134 -20.13 5.27 7.27
C MET A 134 -21.59 5.74 7.40
N ALA A 135 -22.47 5.32 6.48
CA ALA A 135 -23.90 5.65 6.55
C ALA A 135 -24.53 5.15 7.86
N ASN A 136 -24.23 3.91 8.25
CA ASN A 136 -24.70 3.33 9.51
C ASN A 136 -24.15 4.06 10.75
N ALA A 137 -22.87 4.42 10.73
CA ALA A 137 -22.27 5.21 11.83
C ALA A 137 -22.93 6.59 11.94
N LYS A 138 -23.19 7.26 10.80
CA LYS A 138 -23.93 8.54 10.77
C LYS A 138 -25.36 8.40 11.30
N ALA A 139 -26.08 7.34 10.92
CA ALA A 139 -27.42 7.05 11.43
C ALA A 139 -27.43 6.80 12.94
N LYS A 140 -26.35 6.28 13.52
CA LYS A 140 -26.14 6.10 14.96
C LYS A 140 -25.63 7.36 15.67
N GLY A 141 -25.63 8.52 15.00
CA GLY A 141 -25.19 9.80 15.57
C GLY A 141 -23.68 9.95 15.75
N LYS A 142 -22.87 9.01 15.22
CA LYS A 142 -21.41 9.13 15.29
C LYS A 142 -20.93 10.18 14.31
N GLN A 143 -20.10 11.10 14.77
CA GLN A 143 -19.45 12.07 13.91
C GLN A 143 -18.41 11.37 13.04
N ILE A 144 -18.53 11.56 11.71
CA ILE A 144 -17.61 11.01 10.73
C ILE A 144 -16.79 12.16 10.15
N GLY A 145 -15.48 11.95 10.06
CA GLY A 145 -14.54 12.94 9.55
C GLY A 145 -13.85 13.72 10.66
N ARG A 146 -13.20 14.81 10.27
CA ARG A 146 -12.51 15.68 11.24
C ARG A 146 -13.52 16.30 12.20
N PRO A 147 -13.27 16.27 13.52
CA PRO A 147 -14.13 16.93 14.52
C PRO A 147 -14.40 18.38 14.15
N THR A 148 -15.65 18.79 14.26
CA THR A 148 -16.02 20.19 14.04
C THR A 148 -15.37 21.05 15.13
N LEU A 149 -14.76 22.14 14.73
CA LEU A 149 -14.17 23.08 15.66
C LEU A 149 -15.31 23.83 16.37
N THR A 150 -15.41 23.67 17.68
CA THR A 150 -16.33 24.37 18.56
C THR A 150 -15.54 25.25 19.53
N ARG A 151 -16.22 26.14 20.25
CA ARG A 151 -15.56 26.95 21.28
C ARG A 151 -14.85 26.10 22.31
N ASP A 152 -15.49 25.04 22.80
CA ASP A 152 -14.95 24.16 23.83
C ASP A 152 -13.66 23.43 23.39
N ASN A 153 -13.42 23.35 22.07
CA ASN A 153 -12.24 22.71 21.50
C ASN A 153 -11.08 23.68 21.20
N LEU A 154 -11.27 24.98 21.51
CA LEU A 154 -10.19 25.95 21.39
C LEU A 154 -9.24 25.80 22.59
N PRO A 155 -7.90 25.87 22.35
CA PRO A 155 -6.93 25.71 23.43
C PRO A 155 -7.02 26.85 24.45
N GLU A 156 -6.71 26.57 25.70
CA GLU A 156 -6.70 27.58 26.78
C GLU A 156 -5.83 28.80 26.46
N SER A 157 -4.71 28.56 25.77
CA SER A 157 -3.83 29.63 25.30
C SER A 157 -4.54 30.64 24.40
N PHE A 158 -5.54 30.20 23.60
CA PHE A 158 -6.34 31.11 22.80
C PHE A 158 -7.12 32.05 23.69
N TYR A 159 -7.84 31.54 24.70
CA TYR A 159 -8.64 32.36 25.61
C TYR A 159 -7.79 33.32 26.46
N LYS A 160 -6.55 32.96 26.78
CA LYS A 160 -5.59 33.80 27.48
C LYS A 160 -5.18 35.02 26.65
N HIS A 161 -5.01 34.90 25.36
CA HIS A 161 -4.49 35.98 24.50
C HIS A 161 -5.58 36.67 23.65
N TYR A 162 -6.76 36.07 23.50
CA TYR A 162 -7.85 36.63 22.71
C TYR A 162 -8.37 37.99 23.22
N PRO A 163 -8.48 38.26 24.55
CA PRO A 163 -8.86 39.60 25.06
C PRO A 163 -7.89 40.69 24.62
N LEU A 164 -6.59 40.43 24.58
CA LEU A 164 -5.56 41.38 24.13
C LEU A 164 -5.74 41.76 22.65
N TYR A 165 -6.08 40.80 21.83
CA TYR A 165 -6.40 41.03 20.43
C TYR A 165 -7.73 41.83 20.29
N LYS A 166 -8.78 41.46 21.02
CA LYS A 166 -10.06 42.14 20.97
C LYS A 166 -9.95 43.59 21.49
N GLY A 167 -9.09 43.82 22.47
CA GLY A 167 -8.73 45.15 22.99
C GLY A 167 -7.74 45.93 22.09
N LYS A 168 -7.41 45.42 20.89
CA LYS A 168 -6.45 46.04 19.95
C LYS A 168 -5.04 46.28 20.53
N GLN A 169 -4.66 45.58 21.58
CA GLN A 169 -3.34 45.66 22.20
C GLN A 169 -2.30 44.85 21.42
N ILE A 170 -2.71 43.83 20.70
CA ILE A 170 -1.89 43.03 19.82
C ILE A 170 -2.54 42.87 18.44
N THR A 171 -1.72 42.71 17.41
CA THR A 171 -2.17 42.49 16.05
C THR A 171 -2.53 41.03 15.84
N LYS A 172 -3.28 40.71 14.78
CA LYS A 172 -3.62 39.35 14.39
C LYS A 172 -2.37 38.50 14.10
N ILE A 173 -1.31 39.12 13.59
CA ILE A 173 -0.02 38.46 13.31
C ILE A 173 0.65 38.04 14.61
N GLU A 174 0.68 38.94 15.58
CA GLU A 174 1.25 38.69 16.91
C GLU A 174 0.45 37.60 17.64
N LEU A 175 -0.90 37.63 17.57
CA LEU A 175 -1.73 36.58 18.15
C LEU A 175 -1.41 35.20 17.51
N ALA A 176 -1.30 35.12 16.19
CA ALA A 176 -0.92 33.87 15.52
C ALA A 176 0.45 33.36 15.98
N ARG A 177 1.42 34.26 16.17
CA ARG A 177 2.75 33.92 16.66
C ARG A 177 2.73 33.44 18.12
N LEU A 178 2.01 34.14 18.99
CA LEU A 178 1.85 33.75 20.40
C LEU A 178 1.20 32.39 20.58
N LEU A 179 0.25 32.04 19.69
CA LEU A 179 -0.44 30.75 19.69
C LEU A 179 0.30 29.66 18.93
N GLY A 180 1.40 29.96 18.23
CA GLY A 180 2.15 28.99 17.43
C GLY A 180 1.36 28.41 16.25
N VAL A 181 0.38 29.15 15.70
CA VAL A 181 -0.50 28.65 14.63
C VAL A 181 -0.38 29.47 13.36
N SER A 182 -0.76 28.87 12.23
CA SER A 182 -0.83 29.57 10.95
C SER A 182 -2.02 30.56 10.93
N ARG A 183 -1.89 31.64 10.14
CA ARG A 183 -2.98 32.61 9.96
C ARG A 183 -4.31 31.98 9.56
N PRO A 184 -4.38 31.04 8.60
CA PRO A 184 -5.63 30.36 8.26
C PRO A 184 -6.24 29.57 9.43
N THR A 185 -5.41 29.00 10.30
CA THR A 185 -5.88 28.33 11.51
C THR A 185 -6.46 29.31 12.49
N LEU A 186 -5.77 30.45 12.74
CA LEU A 186 -6.27 31.51 13.59
C LEU A 186 -7.58 32.10 13.07
N ASP A 187 -7.73 32.28 11.76
CA ASP A 187 -8.97 32.79 11.16
C ASP A 187 -10.17 31.89 11.43
N ARG A 188 -9.95 30.56 11.40
CA ARG A 188 -10.99 29.59 11.76
C ARG A 188 -11.35 29.69 13.25
N TRP A 189 -10.35 29.87 14.12
CA TRP A 189 -10.56 30.01 15.56
C TRP A 189 -11.33 31.28 15.92
N LEU A 190 -10.95 32.41 15.30
CA LEU A 190 -11.64 33.67 15.47
C LEU A 190 -13.09 33.59 15.02
N LYS A 191 -13.40 33.01 13.86
CA LYS A 191 -14.78 32.80 13.41
C LYS A 191 -15.60 32.01 14.41
N VAL A 192 -15.02 30.94 14.98
CA VAL A 192 -15.73 30.12 15.98
C VAL A 192 -15.95 30.90 17.31
N ALA A 193 -15.00 31.77 17.67
CA ALA A 193 -15.11 32.58 18.87
C ALA A 193 -16.10 33.74 18.74
N GLU A 194 -16.31 34.27 17.51
CA GLU A 194 -17.17 35.45 17.23
C GLU A 194 -18.63 35.09 16.95
N VAL A 195 -18.92 33.86 16.52
CA VAL A 195 -20.29 33.39 16.13
C VAL A 195 -21.18 33.04 17.35
N GLY A 196 -20.92 33.58 18.51
CA GLY A 196 -21.80 33.36 19.67
C GLY A 196 -22.21 34.63 20.40
#